data_77c81ebf99362726ac82eb517712fab7
#
_entry.id   77c81ebf99362726ac82eb517712fab7
#
_cell.length_a   1.000
_cell.length_b   1.000
_cell.length_c   1.000
_cell.angle_alpha   90.00
_cell.angle_beta   90.00
_cell.angle_gamma   90.00
#
_symmetry.space_group_name_H-M   'P 1'
#
loop_
_entity.id
_entity.type
_entity.pdbx_description
1 polymer ?
#
loop_
_entity_poly.entity_id
_entity_poly.type
_entity_poly.pdbx_seq_one_letter_code
_entity_poly.pdbx_strand_id
1 'polypeptide(L)'
;GFEELKHAVAYATPKWAASVTELKAEQILQTAKILGDARPRVVIHPGRFSAWHGNDTQRSRAHAILTALLGCWGREGGIFLSSPISLGKLCMDKPGKPVNPPPRHHPFIHEGYPFQEILKASINKTEDPVKLWFLYGTNVLHSMPVPEQTIKALKQLDFVFMTDIQPSEPALYADVILPESIYLERYDAPFKVTSAKQPFIALRQPVVEPLYDTRDPYWITRQLAVRLGLESRMPCQTMEEALDRQFSKIGSTLAEVSRTGFINGHGKPYYSSGAKPRFRTPSGKIELYSHQLAQAGLDPIPRYEELEEVPRKTLRLLSGRSPYHSFTRTMNNMWLTEIMPVNPIWINNKVADFMGLKNGQLVELENRFGKRVGPVPVLVTPGIRHDVVFLAHGWGQVAPDLSIAHKQGASHNNLISCFKEDPATGATGLRCNYVRLVVDNQVVSAPTPEEIGIEPRAEVRPISPEAPVLLPVTPQELESSGLLMEMEEEEELEEEGC
;
A
#
# COMPACT_ATOMS: atom_id res chain seq x y z
N GLY A 1 -22.54 15.20 -9.44
CA GLY A 1 -21.96 14.60 -8.23
C GLY A 1 -21.62 15.60 -7.13
N PHE A 2 -21.61 16.94 -7.42
CA PHE A 2 -21.22 17.91 -6.40
C PHE A 2 -22.33 18.12 -5.36
N GLU A 3 -23.58 18.24 -5.77
CA GLU A 3 -24.70 18.41 -4.83
C GLU A 3 -24.91 17.16 -3.98
N GLU A 4 -24.72 15.98 -4.55
CA GLU A 4 -24.75 14.71 -3.81
C GLU A 4 -23.62 14.63 -2.78
N LEU A 5 -22.40 15.09 -3.15
CA LEU A 5 -21.29 15.20 -2.22
C LEU A 5 -21.59 16.17 -1.08
N LYS A 6 -22.05 17.40 -1.40
CA LYS A 6 -22.40 18.44 -0.42
C LYS A 6 -23.44 17.94 0.58
N HIS A 7 -24.48 17.26 0.07
CA HIS A 7 -25.49 16.65 0.92
C HIS A 7 -24.91 15.51 1.79
N ALA A 8 -24.11 14.62 1.19
CA ALA A 8 -23.56 13.47 1.90
C ALA A 8 -22.57 13.84 3.02
N VAL A 9 -21.86 14.97 2.91
CA VAL A 9 -20.90 15.43 3.94
C VAL A 9 -21.44 16.50 4.87
N ALA A 10 -22.71 16.91 4.75
CA ALA A 10 -23.31 17.98 5.55
C ALA A 10 -23.20 17.75 7.08
N TYR A 11 -23.18 16.49 7.52
CA TYR A 11 -23.01 16.14 8.94
C TYR A 11 -21.55 16.32 9.43
N ALA A 12 -20.57 16.30 8.52
CA ALA A 12 -19.14 16.31 8.84
C ALA A 12 -18.64 17.72 9.18
N THR A 13 -19.32 18.39 10.10
CA THR A 13 -18.95 19.72 10.58
C THR A 13 -17.60 19.73 11.30
N PRO A 14 -16.91 20.87 11.43
CA PRO A 14 -15.67 20.96 12.20
C PRO A 14 -15.81 20.48 13.65
N LYS A 15 -16.99 20.71 14.28
CA LYS A 15 -17.27 20.22 15.63
C LYS A 15 -17.39 18.69 15.67
N TRP A 16 -18.08 18.10 14.71
CA TRP A 16 -18.12 16.63 14.57
C TRP A 16 -16.73 16.06 14.27
N ALA A 17 -16.00 16.67 13.34
CA ALA A 17 -14.64 16.22 13.00
C ALA A 17 -13.69 16.30 14.21
N ALA A 18 -13.84 17.33 15.06
CA ALA A 18 -13.07 17.45 16.30
C ALA A 18 -13.31 16.27 17.25
N SER A 19 -14.56 15.81 17.41
CA SER A 19 -14.88 14.66 18.25
C SER A 19 -14.32 13.34 17.69
N VAL A 20 -14.18 13.24 16.35
CA VAL A 20 -13.65 12.04 15.68
C VAL A 20 -12.11 12.01 15.69
N THR A 21 -11.46 13.17 15.46
CA THR A 21 -10.02 13.27 15.22
C THR A 21 -9.21 13.64 16.44
N GLU A 22 -9.86 14.06 17.55
CA GLU A 22 -9.21 14.64 18.75
C GLU A 22 -8.47 15.96 18.46
N LEU A 23 -8.72 16.57 17.29
CA LEU A 23 -8.21 17.89 16.94
C LEU A 23 -9.21 18.97 17.39
N LYS A 24 -8.71 20.19 17.64
CA LYS A 24 -9.61 21.31 17.91
C LYS A 24 -10.33 21.74 16.63
N ALA A 25 -11.61 22.10 16.72
CA ALA A 25 -12.40 22.57 15.58
C ALA A 25 -11.74 23.77 14.88
N GLU A 26 -11.12 24.68 15.65
CA GLU A 26 -10.38 25.84 15.12
C GLU A 26 -9.17 25.43 14.28
N GLN A 27 -8.46 24.36 14.67
CA GLN A 27 -7.33 23.83 13.89
C GLN A 27 -7.79 23.26 12.54
N ILE A 28 -8.95 22.60 12.54
CA ILE A 28 -9.56 22.03 11.32
C ILE A 28 -9.96 23.17 10.37
N LEU A 29 -10.66 24.20 10.89
CA LEU A 29 -11.04 25.40 10.11
C LEU A 29 -9.81 26.14 9.56
N GLN A 30 -8.81 26.36 10.41
CA GLN A 30 -7.57 27.03 10.00
C GLN A 30 -6.85 26.23 8.90
N THR A 31 -6.81 24.89 9.01
CA THR A 31 -6.19 24.04 7.99
C THR A 31 -6.95 24.13 6.67
N ALA A 32 -8.27 24.08 6.71
CA ALA A 32 -9.12 24.23 5.52
C ALA A 32 -8.88 25.58 4.83
N LYS A 33 -8.83 26.67 5.61
CA LYS A 33 -8.51 28.00 5.10
C LYS A 33 -7.10 28.07 4.45
N ILE A 34 -6.09 27.53 5.09
CA ILE A 34 -4.71 27.49 4.54
C ILE A 34 -4.69 26.74 3.18
N LEU A 35 -5.41 25.61 3.10
CA LEU A 35 -5.49 24.84 1.85
C LEU A 35 -6.24 25.63 0.77
N GLY A 36 -7.38 26.29 1.11
CA GLY A 36 -8.14 27.13 0.21
C GLY A 36 -7.32 28.33 -0.33
N ASP A 37 -6.63 29.04 0.56
CA ASP A 37 -5.80 30.20 0.19
C ASP A 37 -4.59 29.81 -0.67
N ALA A 38 -4.09 28.57 -0.55
CA ALA A 38 -2.93 28.08 -1.31
C ALA A 38 -3.28 27.51 -2.67
N ARG A 39 -4.56 27.23 -2.97
CA ARG A 39 -4.99 26.61 -4.24
C ARG A 39 -4.55 27.42 -5.45
N PRO A 40 -4.28 26.81 -6.60
CA PRO A 40 -4.22 25.36 -6.82
C PRO A 40 -2.86 24.74 -6.45
N ARG A 41 -1.99 25.49 -5.75
CA ARG A 41 -0.62 25.08 -5.39
C ARG A 41 -0.60 24.24 -4.12
N VAL A 42 -1.36 23.16 -4.13
CA VAL A 42 -1.51 22.22 -3.01
C VAL A 42 -1.28 20.79 -3.50
N VAL A 43 -0.61 20.01 -2.70
CA VAL A 43 -0.46 18.56 -2.92
C VAL A 43 -0.99 17.83 -1.69
N ILE A 44 -2.04 17.04 -1.88
CA ILE A 44 -2.53 16.13 -0.85
C ILE A 44 -1.81 14.79 -1.01
N HIS A 45 -0.90 14.49 -0.08
CA HIS A 45 -0.20 13.22 -0.09
C HIS A 45 -0.98 12.21 0.77
N PRO A 46 -1.47 11.09 0.20
CA PRO A 46 -2.35 10.16 0.90
C PRO A 46 -1.68 9.43 2.07
N GLY A 47 -0.35 9.39 2.10
CA GLY A 47 0.43 8.69 3.12
C GLY A 47 0.17 7.18 3.16
N ARG A 48 1.15 6.40 3.59
CA ARG A 48 0.96 4.95 3.78
C ARG A 48 0.49 4.59 5.19
N PHE A 49 0.87 5.40 6.18
CA PHE A 49 0.56 5.10 7.58
C PHE A 49 -0.93 5.21 7.92
N SER A 50 -1.71 5.85 7.08
CA SER A 50 -3.17 5.93 7.22
C SER A 50 -3.93 4.81 6.49
N ALA A 51 -3.24 3.89 5.82
CA ALA A 51 -3.82 2.74 5.11
C ALA A 51 -3.97 1.51 6.02
N TRP A 52 -4.52 0.44 5.45
CA TRP A 52 -4.67 -0.89 6.05
C TRP A 52 -5.72 -0.99 7.16
N HIS A 53 -6.81 -0.22 7.01
CA HIS A 53 -7.95 -0.25 7.92
C HIS A 53 -9.19 -0.97 7.34
N GLY A 54 -9.14 -1.44 6.08
CA GLY A 54 -10.23 -2.16 5.42
C GLY A 54 -11.25 -1.29 4.70
N ASN A 55 -11.08 0.05 4.70
CA ASN A 55 -11.87 1.02 3.92
C ASN A 55 -10.94 1.96 3.15
N ASP A 56 -9.89 1.43 2.60
CA ASP A 56 -8.80 2.21 2.02
C ASP A 56 -9.17 2.85 0.67
N THR A 57 -10.09 2.24 -0.07
CA THR A 57 -10.62 2.80 -1.31
C THR A 57 -11.37 4.11 -1.02
N GLN A 58 -12.28 4.12 -0.06
CA GLN A 58 -13.05 5.34 0.27
C GLN A 58 -12.16 6.43 0.84
N ARG A 59 -11.22 6.10 1.71
CA ARG A 59 -10.22 7.05 2.23
C ARG A 59 -9.39 7.67 1.09
N SER A 60 -8.93 6.86 0.14
CA SER A 60 -8.15 7.34 -1.01
C SER A 60 -8.99 8.23 -1.93
N ARG A 61 -10.28 7.90 -2.10
CA ARG A 61 -11.23 8.74 -2.83
C ARG A 61 -11.49 10.07 -2.13
N ALA A 62 -11.61 10.09 -0.80
CA ALA A 62 -11.75 11.35 -0.05
C ALA A 62 -10.56 12.29 -0.28
N HIS A 63 -9.31 11.77 -0.30
CA HIS A 63 -8.13 12.55 -0.66
C HIS A 63 -8.18 13.06 -2.11
N ALA A 64 -8.63 12.22 -3.05
CA ALA A 64 -8.76 12.60 -4.45
C ALA A 64 -9.84 13.67 -4.66
N ILE A 65 -10.98 13.56 -3.97
CA ILE A 65 -12.05 14.55 -3.98
C ILE A 65 -11.55 15.90 -3.44
N LEU A 66 -10.87 15.91 -2.29
CA LEU A 66 -10.28 17.14 -1.76
C LEU A 66 -9.29 17.77 -2.74
N THR A 67 -8.47 16.97 -3.40
CA THR A 67 -7.55 17.43 -4.46
C THR A 67 -8.30 18.05 -5.65
N ALA A 68 -9.45 17.48 -6.03
CA ALA A 68 -10.29 17.99 -7.10
C ALA A 68 -10.95 19.32 -6.73
N LEU A 69 -11.52 19.43 -5.53
CA LEU A 69 -12.13 20.65 -5.00
C LEU A 69 -11.14 21.82 -4.90
N LEU A 70 -9.86 21.53 -4.63
CA LEU A 70 -8.78 22.52 -4.59
C LEU A 70 -8.21 22.83 -5.98
N GLY A 71 -8.72 22.22 -7.05
CA GLY A 71 -8.26 22.46 -8.42
C GLY A 71 -6.80 22.09 -8.69
N CYS A 72 -6.23 21.12 -7.95
CA CYS A 72 -4.77 20.84 -7.96
C CYS A 72 -4.30 19.96 -9.14
N TRP A 73 -5.21 19.30 -9.87
CA TRP A 73 -4.87 18.39 -10.95
C TRP A 73 -4.33 19.10 -12.19
N GLY A 74 -3.10 18.78 -12.56
CA GLY A 74 -2.47 19.31 -13.76
C GLY A 74 -2.22 20.82 -13.72
N ARG A 75 -2.16 21.41 -12.57
CA ARG A 75 -1.85 22.83 -12.34
C ARG A 75 -0.46 22.99 -11.73
N GLU A 76 0.20 24.11 -12.04
CA GLU A 76 1.52 24.40 -11.51
C GLU A 76 1.50 24.57 -9.98
N GLY A 77 2.40 23.86 -9.29
CA GLY A 77 2.42 23.79 -7.83
C GLY A 77 1.47 22.75 -7.23
N GLY A 78 0.61 22.13 -8.06
CA GLY A 78 -0.25 21.01 -7.71
C GLY A 78 0.31 19.66 -8.18
N ILE A 79 -0.58 18.75 -8.60
CA ILE A 79 -0.23 17.39 -9.03
C ILE A 79 0.11 17.37 -10.52
N PHE A 80 1.24 16.76 -10.87
CA PHE A 80 1.62 16.55 -12.26
C PHE A 80 0.68 15.60 -12.98
N LEU A 81 0.42 15.88 -14.25
CA LEU A 81 -0.16 14.90 -15.15
C LEU A 81 0.89 13.84 -15.48
N SER A 82 0.52 12.58 -15.33
CA SER A 82 1.38 11.48 -15.75
C SER A 82 1.54 11.50 -17.26
N SER A 83 2.78 11.42 -17.72
CA SER A 83 3.12 11.37 -19.14
C SER A 83 3.54 9.94 -19.50
N PRO A 84 2.72 9.19 -20.23
CA PRO A 84 3.05 7.82 -20.58
C PRO A 84 4.27 7.76 -21.51
N ILE A 85 5.16 6.81 -21.25
CA ILE A 85 6.29 6.49 -22.12
C ILE A 85 6.05 5.09 -22.69
N SER A 86 5.91 5.03 -24.02
CA SER A 86 5.70 3.76 -24.71
C SER A 86 7.05 3.15 -25.09
N LEU A 87 7.35 1.99 -24.54
CA LEU A 87 8.47 1.13 -24.98
C LEU A 87 7.92 -0.05 -25.77
N GLY A 88 8.79 -0.70 -26.53
CA GLY A 88 8.53 -2.03 -27.07
C GLY A 88 8.19 -3.03 -25.93
N LYS A 89 7.58 -4.15 -26.29
CA LYS A 89 7.25 -5.22 -25.33
C LYS A 89 8.42 -6.18 -25.20
N LEU A 90 8.70 -6.66 -24.00
CA LEU A 90 9.63 -7.79 -23.78
C LEU A 90 9.04 -9.10 -24.34
N CYS A 91 7.76 -9.34 -24.11
CA CYS A 91 7.01 -10.48 -24.65
C CYS A 91 6.05 -10.02 -25.74
N MET A 92 5.75 -10.88 -26.74
CA MET A 92 4.98 -10.51 -27.93
C MET A 92 3.48 -10.38 -27.65
N ASP A 93 2.91 -11.25 -26.85
CA ASP A 93 1.47 -11.33 -26.64
C ASP A 93 1.05 -10.95 -25.23
N LYS A 94 -0.23 -10.56 -25.10
CA LYS A 94 -0.86 -10.47 -23.80
C LYS A 94 -1.06 -11.90 -23.23
N PRO A 95 -1.01 -12.06 -21.90
CA PRO A 95 -1.43 -13.31 -21.28
C PRO A 95 -2.83 -13.71 -21.81
N GLY A 96 -3.03 -14.99 -22.07
CA GLY A 96 -4.35 -15.51 -22.35
C GLY A 96 -5.31 -15.21 -21.18
N LYS A 97 -6.62 -15.26 -21.43
CA LYS A 97 -7.58 -15.23 -20.33
C LYS A 97 -7.35 -16.47 -19.47
N PRO A 98 -7.39 -16.35 -18.14
CA PRO A 98 -7.33 -17.51 -17.27
C PRO A 98 -8.41 -18.54 -17.67
N VAL A 99 -8.04 -19.80 -17.71
CA VAL A 99 -8.99 -20.90 -17.81
C VAL A 99 -9.54 -21.11 -16.39
N ASN A 100 -10.86 -21.14 -16.24
CA ASN A 100 -11.53 -21.32 -14.94
C ASN A 100 -11.00 -20.40 -13.83
N PRO A 101 -11.07 -19.07 -14.02
CA PRO A 101 -10.58 -18.15 -12.99
C PRO A 101 -11.41 -18.28 -11.71
N PRO A 102 -10.81 -18.15 -10.52
CA PRO A 102 -11.58 -18.08 -9.29
C PRO A 102 -12.60 -16.94 -9.35
N PRO A 103 -13.75 -17.06 -8.66
CA PRO A 103 -14.75 -16.00 -8.62
C PRO A 103 -14.15 -14.67 -8.19
N ARG A 104 -14.47 -13.60 -8.89
CA ARG A 104 -14.07 -12.25 -8.50
C ARG A 104 -15.13 -11.66 -7.59
N HIS A 105 -14.79 -11.52 -6.32
CA HIS A 105 -15.69 -10.92 -5.33
C HIS A 105 -15.54 -9.39 -5.24
N HIS A 106 -14.47 -8.83 -5.83
CA HIS A 106 -14.17 -7.41 -5.77
C HIS A 106 -14.35 -6.75 -7.14
N PRO A 107 -15.29 -5.79 -7.29
CA PRO A 107 -15.72 -5.31 -8.61
C PRO A 107 -14.67 -4.45 -9.34
N PHE A 108 -13.67 -3.92 -8.64
CA PHE A 108 -12.68 -2.99 -9.21
C PHE A 108 -11.29 -3.59 -9.42
N ILE A 109 -11.16 -4.91 -9.34
CA ILE A 109 -9.94 -5.60 -9.77
C ILE A 109 -10.08 -5.97 -11.24
N HIS A 110 -9.32 -5.29 -12.09
CA HIS A 110 -9.35 -5.53 -13.53
C HIS A 110 -8.35 -6.58 -14.00
N GLU A 111 -7.21 -6.70 -13.32
CA GLU A 111 -6.14 -7.64 -13.65
C GLU A 111 -5.68 -8.37 -12.38
N GLY A 112 -5.48 -9.69 -12.48
CA GLY A 112 -5.07 -10.52 -11.35
C GLY A 112 -6.21 -10.85 -10.38
N TYR A 113 -5.81 -11.33 -9.20
CA TYR A 113 -6.69 -11.70 -8.10
C TYR A 113 -6.09 -11.24 -6.78
N PRO A 114 -6.91 -10.86 -5.78
CA PRO A 114 -6.44 -10.73 -4.41
C PRO A 114 -5.78 -12.02 -3.96
N PHE A 115 -4.70 -11.91 -3.22
CA PHE A 115 -3.98 -13.09 -2.73
C PHE A 115 -4.88 -14.01 -1.92
N GLN A 116 -5.82 -13.45 -1.17
CA GLN A 116 -6.78 -14.20 -0.36
C GLN A 116 -7.69 -15.11 -1.20
N GLU A 117 -8.05 -14.69 -2.40
CA GLU A 117 -8.83 -15.53 -3.32
C GLU A 117 -7.98 -16.67 -3.87
N ILE A 118 -6.72 -16.39 -4.25
CA ILE A 118 -5.76 -17.41 -4.66
C ILE A 118 -5.52 -18.41 -3.52
N LEU A 119 -5.37 -17.91 -2.29
CA LEU A 119 -5.16 -18.72 -1.10
C LEU A 119 -6.34 -19.67 -0.84
N LYS A 120 -7.57 -19.13 -0.88
CA LYS A 120 -8.81 -19.92 -0.75
C LYS A 120 -8.90 -20.99 -1.83
N ALA A 121 -8.62 -20.65 -3.09
CA ALA A 121 -8.63 -21.58 -4.21
C ALA A 121 -7.55 -22.67 -4.11
N SER A 122 -6.43 -22.37 -3.44
CA SER A 122 -5.35 -23.35 -3.19
C SER A 122 -5.65 -24.29 -2.01
N ILE A 123 -6.44 -23.84 -1.02
CA ILE A 123 -6.81 -24.64 0.16
C ILE A 123 -8.06 -25.48 -0.09
N ASN A 124 -9.05 -24.91 -0.80
CA ASN A 124 -10.33 -25.56 -1.01
C ASN A 124 -10.24 -26.53 -2.21
N LYS A 125 -10.68 -27.74 -2.02
CA LYS A 125 -10.81 -28.72 -3.10
C LYS A 125 -12.03 -28.32 -3.97
N THR A 126 -11.78 -27.51 -5.01
CA THR A 126 -12.75 -27.18 -6.06
C THR A 126 -12.60 -28.17 -7.22
N GLU A 127 -13.51 -28.13 -8.21
CA GLU A 127 -13.38 -28.97 -9.42
C GLU A 127 -12.05 -28.70 -10.16
N ASP A 128 -11.59 -27.43 -10.16
CA ASP A 128 -10.31 -26.99 -10.74
C ASP A 128 -9.44 -26.31 -9.68
N PRO A 129 -8.77 -27.08 -8.80
CA PRO A 129 -7.94 -26.51 -7.75
C PRO A 129 -6.66 -25.88 -8.31
N VAL A 130 -6.16 -24.86 -7.64
CA VAL A 130 -4.80 -24.37 -7.90
C VAL A 130 -3.81 -25.45 -7.45
N LYS A 131 -3.00 -25.97 -8.38
CA LYS A 131 -2.08 -27.10 -8.15
C LYS A 131 -0.64 -26.68 -8.04
N LEU A 132 -0.26 -25.55 -8.64
CA LEU A 132 1.11 -25.09 -8.68
C LEU A 132 1.18 -23.61 -8.34
N TRP A 133 2.17 -23.25 -7.50
CA TRP A 133 2.61 -21.87 -7.36
C TRP A 133 4.00 -21.68 -7.92
N PHE A 134 4.17 -20.63 -8.72
CA PHE A 134 5.46 -20.09 -9.08
C PHE A 134 5.70 -18.83 -8.22
N LEU A 135 6.63 -18.91 -7.30
CA LEU A 135 7.03 -17.83 -6.40
C LEU A 135 8.24 -17.12 -7.00
N TYR A 136 8.07 -15.87 -7.37
CA TYR A 136 9.12 -15.06 -7.98
C TYR A 136 9.44 -13.84 -7.11
N GLY A 137 10.64 -13.85 -6.52
CA GLY A 137 11.17 -12.71 -5.73
C GLY A 137 10.24 -12.24 -4.61
N THR A 138 9.52 -13.15 -3.96
CA THR A 138 8.53 -12.82 -2.94
C THR A 138 8.58 -13.76 -1.73
N ASN A 139 8.55 -13.17 -0.54
CA ASN A 139 8.39 -13.90 0.71
C ASN A 139 6.93 -13.83 1.16
N VAL A 140 6.09 -14.74 0.63
CA VAL A 140 4.64 -14.77 0.90
C VAL A 140 4.32 -15.02 2.39
N LEU A 141 5.22 -15.65 3.15
CA LEU A 141 5.02 -15.92 4.58
C LEU A 141 5.23 -14.68 5.45
N HIS A 142 5.95 -13.68 4.96
CA HIS A 142 6.14 -12.38 5.63
C HIS A 142 5.30 -11.24 5.05
N SER A 143 4.83 -11.37 3.80
CA SER A 143 4.07 -10.30 3.15
C SER A 143 2.56 -10.46 3.25
N MET A 144 2.07 -11.69 3.52
CA MET A 144 0.64 -11.99 3.62
C MET A 144 0.21 -12.18 5.09
N PRO A 145 -1.01 -11.77 5.44
CA PRO A 145 -1.54 -11.98 6.79
C PRO A 145 -1.79 -13.46 7.07
N VAL A 146 -1.80 -13.81 8.33
CA VAL A 146 -2.12 -15.17 8.82
C VAL A 146 -1.26 -16.23 8.12
N PRO A 147 0.06 -16.24 8.37
CA PRO A 147 1.02 -17.11 7.67
C PRO A 147 0.67 -18.60 7.75
N GLU A 148 -0.06 -19.03 8.76
CA GLU A 148 -0.53 -20.42 8.90
C GLU A 148 -1.44 -20.85 7.75
N GLN A 149 -2.27 -19.96 7.23
CA GLN A 149 -3.12 -20.25 6.05
C GLN A 149 -2.27 -20.38 4.78
N THR A 150 -1.26 -19.54 4.63
CA THR A 150 -0.31 -19.61 3.51
C THR A 150 0.49 -20.93 3.57
N ILE A 151 0.96 -21.33 4.76
CA ILE A 151 1.63 -22.63 4.96
C ILE A 151 0.69 -23.78 4.61
N LYS A 152 -0.58 -23.69 5.03
CA LYS A 152 -1.58 -24.72 4.68
C LYS A 152 -1.76 -24.84 3.17
N ALA A 153 -1.82 -23.72 2.44
CA ALA A 153 -1.91 -23.73 0.99
C ALA A 153 -0.67 -24.36 0.35
N LEU A 154 0.53 -23.91 0.73
CA LEU A 154 1.79 -24.44 0.20
C LEU A 154 1.90 -25.96 0.37
N LYS A 155 1.45 -26.51 1.51
CA LYS A 155 1.45 -27.96 1.77
C LYS A 155 0.40 -28.75 1.00
N GLN A 156 -0.59 -28.10 0.39
CA GLN A 156 -1.65 -28.75 -0.40
C GLN A 156 -1.42 -28.68 -1.90
N LEU A 157 -0.48 -27.85 -2.35
CA LEU A 157 -0.09 -27.77 -3.74
C LEU A 157 0.62 -29.04 -4.20
N ASP A 158 0.38 -29.43 -5.45
CA ASP A 158 1.09 -30.54 -6.08
C ASP A 158 2.56 -30.19 -6.38
N PHE A 159 2.86 -28.90 -6.57
CA PHE A 159 4.18 -28.43 -6.90
C PHE A 159 4.40 -26.94 -6.53
N VAL A 160 5.51 -26.63 -5.90
CA VAL A 160 5.95 -25.27 -5.59
C VAL A 160 7.30 -25.00 -6.25
N PHE A 161 7.30 -24.07 -7.18
CA PHE A 161 8.50 -23.63 -7.88
C PHE A 161 8.87 -22.23 -7.41
N MET A 162 10.12 -22.02 -7.07
CA MET A 162 10.61 -20.73 -6.57
C MET A 162 11.84 -20.25 -7.36
N THR A 163 11.91 -18.95 -7.61
CA THR A 163 13.12 -18.27 -8.05
C THR A 163 13.35 -17.03 -7.19
N ASP A 164 14.50 -16.94 -6.57
CA ASP A 164 14.86 -15.84 -5.66
C ASP A 164 16.39 -15.70 -5.59
N ILE A 165 16.83 -14.55 -5.08
CA ILE A 165 18.25 -14.26 -4.83
C ILE A 165 18.74 -14.81 -3.48
N GLN A 166 17.83 -15.26 -2.62
CA GLN A 166 18.13 -15.83 -1.31
C GLN A 166 17.04 -16.84 -0.88
N PRO A 167 17.40 -17.87 -0.11
CA PRO A 167 16.47 -18.90 0.33
C PRO A 167 15.63 -18.42 1.52
N SER A 168 14.63 -17.56 1.24
CA SER A 168 13.68 -17.08 2.25
C SER A 168 12.69 -18.19 2.65
N GLU A 169 11.80 -17.93 3.64
CA GLU A 169 10.92 -18.95 4.22
C GLU A 169 10.10 -19.78 3.21
N PRO A 170 9.61 -19.25 2.09
CA PRO A 170 8.95 -20.09 1.09
C PRO A 170 9.83 -21.20 0.51
N ALA A 171 11.16 -21.05 0.56
CA ALA A 171 12.10 -22.08 0.13
C ALA A 171 11.97 -23.39 0.93
N LEU A 172 11.49 -23.31 2.19
CA LEU A 172 11.23 -24.48 3.04
C LEU A 172 10.09 -25.36 2.51
N TYR A 173 9.30 -24.87 1.58
CA TYR A 173 8.11 -25.51 1.01
C TYR A 173 8.24 -25.71 -0.50
N ALA A 174 9.33 -25.26 -1.11
CA ALA A 174 9.53 -25.34 -2.54
C ALA A 174 10.11 -26.72 -2.93
N ASP A 175 9.55 -27.31 -4.00
CA ASP A 175 10.06 -28.55 -4.60
C ASP A 175 11.28 -28.27 -5.47
N VAL A 176 11.32 -27.08 -6.11
CA VAL A 176 12.43 -26.63 -6.95
C VAL A 176 12.72 -25.16 -6.67
N ILE A 177 14.00 -24.86 -6.45
CA ILE A 177 14.50 -23.49 -6.30
C ILE A 177 15.54 -23.24 -7.38
N LEU A 178 15.35 -22.19 -8.19
CA LEU A 178 16.34 -21.72 -9.15
C LEU A 178 16.96 -20.41 -8.62
N PRO A 179 18.30 -20.38 -8.46
CA PRO A 179 18.98 -19.18 -8.00
C PRO A 179 18.99 -18.11 -9.08
N GLU A 180 18.55 -16.90 -8.70
CA GLU A 180 18.47 -15.74 -9.57
C GLU A 180 19.67 -14.83 -9.35
N SER A 181 20.22 -14.26 -10.44
CA SER A 181 21.26 -13.23 -10.37
C SER A 181 20.75 -11.99 -9.67
N ILE A 182 21.58 -11.35 -8.84
CA ILE A 182 21.22 -10.10 -8.19
C ILE A 182 21.22 -8.94 -9.20
N TYR A 183 20.61 -7.82 -8.80
CA TYR A 183 20.44 -6.66 -9.69
C TYR A 183 21.75 -5.99 -10.15
N LEU A 184 22.88 -6.28 -9.51
CA LEU A 184 24.20 -5.80 -9.93
C LEU A 184 24.85 -6.67 -11.00
N GLU A 185 24.31 -7.87 -11.23
CA GLU A 185 24.87 -8.92 -12.11
C GLU A 185 24.11 -9.03 -13.43
N ARG A 186 23.04 -8.25 -13.64
CA ARG A 186 22.15 -8.41 -14.79
C ARG A 186 21.56 -7.12 -15.31
N TYR A 187 21.04 -7.17 -16.52
CA TYR A 187 20.07 -6.19 -16.99
C TYR A 187 18.70 -6.47 -16.41
N ASP A 188 17.97 -5.42 -16.03
CA ASP A 188 16.54 -5.49 -15.69
C ASP A 188 15.70 -4.76 -16.73
N ALA A 189 14.38 -5.03 -16.71
CA ALA A 189 13.43 -4.27 -17.49
C ALA A 189 13.54 -2.76 -17.17
N PRO A 190 13.49 -1.87 -18.19
CA PRO A 190 13.67 -0.45 -17.99
C PRO A 190 12.61 0.13 -17.05
N PHE A 191 13.03 0.91 -16.08
CA PHE A 191 12.16 1.58 -15.13
C PHE A 191 11.63 2.89 -15.72
N LYS A 192 10.31 2.98 -15.91
CA LYS A 192 9.63 4.15 -16.47
C LYS A 192 9.12 5.05 -15.36
N VAL A 193 9.69 6.24 -15.24
CA VAL A 193 9.21 7.30 -14.33
C VAL A 193 8.29 8.22 -15.11
N THR A 194 6.98 7.96 -15.02
CA THR A 194 5.94 8.68 -15.76
C THR A 194 5.29 9.79 -14.95
N SER A 195 5.39 9.74 -13.63
CA SER A 195 4.80 10.69 -12.68
C SER A 195 5.79 11.77 -12.22
N ALA A 196 6.69 12.18 -13.09
CA ALA A 196 7.63 13.28 -12.87
C ALA A 196 7.31 14.44 -13.81
N LYS A 197 7.71 15.66 -13.44
CA LYS A 197 7.59 16.86 -14.30
C LYS A 197 8.26 16.63 -15.66
N GLN A 198 9.42 15.99 -15.65
CA GLN A 198 10.08 15.46 -16.83
C GLN A 198 10.14 13.93 -16.69
N PRO A 199 9.34 13.18 -17.44
CA PRO A 199 9.36 11.73 -17.42
C PRO A 199 10.66 11.21 -17.99
N PHE A 200 11.11 10.04 -17.53
CA PHE A 200 12.31 9.41 -18.04
C PHE A 200 12.23 7.88 -17.93
N ILE A 201 13.09 7.23 -18.68
CA ILE A 201 13.36 5.80 -18.59
C ILE A 201 14.75 5.63 -18.00
N ALA A 202 14.90 4.84 -16.96
CA ALA A 202 16.19 4.45 -16.40
C ALA A 202 16.48 2.97 -16.71
N LEU A 203 17.70 2.68 -17.07
CA LEU A 203 18.21 1.34 -17.31
C LEU A 203 19.07 0.92 -16.12
N ARG A 204 18.75 -0.24 -15.54
CA ARG A 204 19.68 -0.95 -14.67
C ARG A 204 20.47 -1.91 -15.50
N GLN A 205 21.79 -1.87 -15.36
CA GLN A 205 22.72 -2.70 -16.10
C GLN A 205 23.70 -3.39 -15.15
N PRO A 206 24.27 -4.53 -15.53
CA PRO A 206 25.27 -5.23 -14.72
C PRO A 206 26.50 -4.36 -14.51
N VAL A 207 27.10 -4.47 -13.35
CA VAL A 207 28.35 -3.81 -12.96
C VAL A 207 29.40 -4.81 -12.49
N VAL A 208 28.97 -6.06 -12.26
CA VAL A 208 29.83 -7.21 -11.94
C VAL A 208 29.32 -8.44 -12.69
N GLU A 209 30.21 -9.41 -12.89
CA GLU A 209 29.81 -10.71 -13.45
C GLU A 209 28.99 -11.51 -12.44
N PRO A 210 28.01 -12.32 -12.91
CA PRO A 210 27.24 -13.20 -12.03
C PRO A 210 28.15 -14.15 -11.24
N LEU A 211 27.90 -14.20 -9.93
CA LEU A 211 28.52 -15.17 -9.05
C LEU A 211 27.74 -16.48 -9.05
N TYR A 212 28.46 -17.61 -8.93
CA TYR A 212 27.88 -18.94 -8.87
C TYR A 212 27.03 -19.33 -10.09
N ASP A 213 26.23 -20.37 -9.98
CA ASP A 213 25.32 -20.83 -11.05
C ASP A 213 23.97 -20.13 -11.02
N THR A 214 24.01 -18.79 -10.98
CA THR A 214 22.81 -17.95 -11.05
C THR A 214 22.48 -17.59 -12.50
N ARG A 215 21.22 -17.28 -12.77
CA ARG A 215 20.75 -16.83 -14.08
C ARG A 215 19.81 -15.65 -13.92
N ASP A 216 19.77 -14.80 -14.95
CA ASP A 216 18.81 -13.70 -14.98
C ASP A 216 17.37 -14.19 -15.19
N PRO A 217 16.35 -13.44 -14.70
CA PRO A 217 14.96 -13.83 -14.79
C PRO A 217 14.43 -14.00 -16.21
N TYR A 218 14.97 -13.24 -17.17
CA TYR A 218 14.57 -13.35 -18.57
C TYR A 218 15.00 -14.71 -19.13
N TRP A 219 16.24 -15.12 -18.88
CA TRP A 219 16.74 -16.44 -19.28
C TRP A 219 15.91 -17.56 -18.64
N ILE A 220 15.66 -17.51 -17.32
CA ILE A 220 14.88 -18.52 -16.61
C ILE A 220 13.47 -18.62 -17.24
N THR A 221 12.80 -17.50 -17.40
CA THR A 221 11.43 -17.46 -17.97
C THR A 221 11.42 -17.97 -19.42
N ARG A 222 12.42 -17.61 -20.21
CA ARG A 222 12.54 -18.06 -21.60
C ARG A 222 12.78 -19.57 -21.69
N GLN A 223 13.62 -20.13 -20.83
CA GLN A 223 13.85 -21.57 -20.77
C GLN A 223 12.57 -22.35 -20.42
N LEU A 224 11.75 -21.82 -19.54
CA LEU A 224 10.42 -22.36 -19.24
C LEU A 224 9.48 -22.23 -20.45
N ALA A 225 9.45 -21.08 -21.09
CA ALA A 225 8.61 -20.83 -22.27
C ALA A 225 8.94 -21.80 -23.42
N VAL A 226 10.22 -22.05 -23.71
CA VAL A 226 10.65 -23.03 -24.72
C VAL A 226 10.12 -24.43 -24.40
N ARG A 227 10.28 -24.89 -23.16
CA ARG A 227 9.82 -26.22 -22.72
C ARG A 227 8.30 -26.38 -22.71
N LEU A 228 7.59 -25.28 -22.58
CA LEU A 228 6.11 -25.21 -22.59
C LEU A 228 5.55 -24.97 -24.01
N GLY A 229 6.39 -24.89 -25.05
CA GLY A 229 5.93 -24.57 -26.41
C GLY A 229 5.46 -23.14 -26.61
N LEU A 230 5.91 -22.22 -25.75
CA LEU A 230 5.56 -20.79 -25.76
C LEU A 230 6.71 -19.89 -26.27
N GLU A 231 7.68 -20.46 -26.98
CA GLU A 231 8.88 -19.76 -27.46
C GLU A 231 8.53 -18.54 -28.33
N SER A 232 7.50 -18.63 -29.17
CA SER A 232 7.05 -17.55 -30.03
C SER A 232 6.67 -16.27 -29.24
N ARG A 233 6.32 -16.42 -27.98
CA ARG A 233 6.01 -15.29 -27.08
C ARG A 233 7.24 -14.57 -26.56
N MET A 234 8.39 -15.21 -26.58
CA MET A 234 9.69 -14.69 -26.14
C MET A 234 10.75 -14.86 -27.25
N PRO A 235 10.63 -14.13 -28.37
CA PRO A 235 11.43 -14.36 -29.58
C PRO A 235 12.91 -13.99 -29.42
N CYS A 236 13.25 -13.08 -28.50
CA CYS A 236 14.62 -12.70 -28.24
C CYS A 236 15.33 -13.78 -27.41
N GLN A 237 16.60 -14.06 -27.74
CA GLN A 237 17.37 -15.11 -27.08
C GLN A 237 17.88 -14.63 -25.70
N THR A 238 18.25 -13.36 -25.61
CA THR A 238 18.81 -12.76 -24.40
C THR A 238 18.02 -11.52 -23.96
N MET A 239 18.26 -11.07 -22.73
CA MET A 239 17.67 -9.83 -22.22
C MET A 239 18.16 -8.62 -22.99
N GLU A 240 19.42 -8.61 -23.42
CA GLU A 240 20.02 -7.53 -24.23
C GLU A 240 19.29 -7.36 -25.57
N GLU A 241 19.04 -8.47 -26.29
CA GLU A 241 18.27 -8.42 -27.54
C GLU A 241 16.84 -7.90 -27.30
N ALA A 242 16.21 -8.31 -26.21
CA ALA A 242 14.87 -7.87 -25.85
C ALA A 242 14.84 -6.37 -25.50
N LEU A 243 15.84 -5.87 -24.79
CA LEU A 243 16.02 -4.46 -24.48
C LEU A 243 16.31 -3.63 -25.73
N ASP A 244 17.20 -4.07 -26.59
CA ASP A 244 17.52 -3.36 -27.84
C ASP A 244 16.26 -3.23 -28.72
N ARG A 245 15.48 -4.31 -28.82
CA ARG A 245 14.18 -4.29 -29.49
C ARG A 245 13.18 -3.32 -28.82
N GLN A 246 13.19 -3.20 -27.49
CA GLN A 246 12.34 -2.23 -26.81
C GLN A 246 12.75 -0.79 -27.11
N PHE A 247 14.05 -0.50 -27.05
CA PHE A 247 14.58 0.84 -27.30
C PHE A 247 14.46 1.26 -28.75
N SER A 248 14.56 0.33 -29.71
CA SER A 248 14.36 0.63 -31.13
C SER A 248 12.98 1.27 -31.40
N LYS A 249 11.96 0.98 -30.61
CA LYS A 249 10.63 1.59 -30.73
C LYS A 249 10.58 3.08 -30.40
N ILE A 250 11.57 3.58 -29.71
CA ILE A 250 11.73 5.00 -29.37
C ILE A 250 12.93 5.64 -30.08
N GLY A 251 13.48 4.95 -31.11
CA GLY A 251 14.58 5.46 -31.91
C GLY A 251 15.94 5.45 -31.21
N SER A 252 16.15 4.54 -30.25
CA SER A 252 17.41 4.39 -29.53
C SER A 252 17.88 2.91 -29.52
N THR A 253 19.04 2.67 -28.99
CA THR A 253 19.66 1.33 -28.85
C THR A 253 20.04 1.04 -27.40
N LEU A 254 20.22 -0.23 -27.07
CA LEU A 254 20.72 -0.62 -25.72
C LEU A 254 22.08 0.03 -25.45
N ALA A 255 22.98 0.06 -26.45
CA ALA A 255 24.32 0.65 -26.32
C ALA A 255 24.27 2.15 -25.98
N GLU A 256 23.37 2.90 -26.61
CA GLU A 256 23.19 4.34 -26.33
C GLU A 256 22.67 4.56 -24.92
N VAL A 257 21.65 3.78 -24.50
CA VAL A 257 21.07 3.90 -23.18
C VAL A 257 22.03 3.46 -22.09
N SER A 258 22.80 2.40 -22.32
CA SER A 258 23.82 1.93 -21.37
C SER A 258 24.89 2.98 -21.08
N ARG A 259 25.25 3.80 -22.07
CA ARG A 259 26.23 4.87 -21.92
C ARG A 259 25.73 6.02 -21.04
N THR A 260 24.44 6.34 -21.10
CA THR A 260 23.82 7.46 -20.34
C THR A 260 23.13 7.00 -19.07
N GLY A 261 22.74 5.73 -18.97
CA GLY A 261 21.95 5.15 -17.90
C GLY A 261 20.45 5.50 -17.94
N PHE A 262 20.07 6.51 -18.72
CA PHE A 262 18.68 6.95 -18.81
C PHE A 262 18.39 7.67 -20.13
N ILE A 263 17.10 7.75 -20.47
CA ILE A 263 16.55 8.55 -21.57
C ILE A 263 15.47 9.47 -21.02
N ASN A 264 15.59 10.77 -21.30
CA ASN A 264 14.53 11.71 -20.99
C ASN A 264 13.36 11.55 -21.97
N GLY A 265 12.16 11.47 -21.42
CA GLY A 265 10.92 11.54 -22.19
C GLY A 265 10.41 12.96 -22.33
N HIS A 266 9.40 13.12 -23.16
CA HIS A 266 8.68 14.39 -23.30
C HIS A 266 7.39 14.33 -22.49
N GLY A 267 7.20 15.26 -21.56
CA GLY A 267 6.02 15.33 -20.71
C GLY A 267 5.26 16.65 -20.89
N LYS A 268 3.95 16.56 -20.72
CA LYS A 268 3.09 17.73 -20.52
C LYS A 268 2.59 17.69 -19.08
N PRO A 269 3.39 18.18 -18.10
CA PRO A 269 3.08 18.01 -16.69
C PRO A 269 1.86 18.80 -16.25
N TYR A 270 1.46 19.81 -17.03
CA TYR A 270 0.33 20.68 -16.72
C TYR A 270 -0.59 20.83 -17.91
N TYR A 271 -1.85 21.17 -17.65
CA TYR A 271 -2.76 21.61 -18.70
C TYR A 271 -2.31 22.95 -19.27
N SER A 272 -2.53 23.12 -20.56
CA SER A 272 -2.37 24.43 -21.20
C SER A 272 -3.41 25.42 -20.64
N SER A 273 -3.10 26.73 -20.71
CA SER A 273 -4.06 27.77 -20.34
C SER A 273 -5.34 27.63 -21.17
N GLY A 274 -6.50 27.66 -20.51
CA GLY A 274 -7.80 27.50 -21.18
C GLY A 274 -8.15 26.07 -21.61
N ALA A 275 -7.29 25.07 -21.32
CA ALA A 275 -7.61 23.68 -21.64
C ALA A 275 -8.72 23.15 -20.74
N LYS A 276 -9.75 22.54 -21.36
CA LYS A 276 -10.77 21.75 -20.65
C LYS A 276 -10.25 20.33 -20.46
N PRO A 277 -9.89 19.91 -19.23
CA PRO A 277 -9.36 18.57 -18.98
C PRO A 277 -10.43 17.52 -19.22
N ARG A 278 -10.04 16.41 -19.85
CA ARG A 278 -10.90 15.24 -20.02
C ARG A 278 -10.28 14.04 -19.30
N PHE A 279 -11.07 13.40 -18.45
CA PHE A 279 -10.65 12.27 -17.66
C PHE A 279 -11.12 10.94 -18.27
N ARG A 280 -10.49 9.84 -17.91
CA ARG A 280 -10.87 8.48 -18.35
C ARG A 280 -11.96 7.91 -17.44
N THR A 281 -13.03 8.66 -17.28
CA THR A 281 -14.23 8.29 -16.53
C THR A 281 -15.41 8.19 -17.50
N PRO A 282 -16.51 7.53 -17.17
CA PRO A 282 -17.70 7.50 -18.02
C PRO A 282 -18.22 8.88 -18.44
N SER A 283 -18.20 9.85 -17.54
CA SER A 283 -18.60 11.24 -17.80
C SER A 283 -17.54 12.08 -18.54
N GLY A 284 -16.28 11.62 -18.55
CA GLY A 284 -15.13 12.41 -19.00
C GLY A 284 -14.70 13.50 -18.02
N LYS A 285 -15.36 13.65 -16.88
CA LYS A 285 -15.08 14.59 -15.79
C LYS A 285 -14.58 13.84 -14.54
N ILE A 286 -14.10 14.55 -13.52
CA ILE A 286 -13.85 13.95 -12.20
C ILE A 286 -15.21 13.62 -11.59
N GLU A 287 -15.43 12.34 -11.23
CA GLU A 287 -16.68 11.87 -10.67
C GLU A 287 -16.62 11.86 -9.14
N LEU A 288 -17.26 12.85 -8.51
CA LEU A 288 -17.38 12.96 -7.05
C LEU A 288 -18.35 11.91 -6.52
N TYR A 289 -19.41 11.62 -7.24
CA TYR A 289 -20.31 10.49 -7.06
C TYR A 289 -19.95 9.38 -8.03
N SER A 290 -19.69 8.18 -7.56
CA SER A 290 -19.32 7.04 -8.41
C SER A 290 -20.51 6.14 -8.71
N HIS A 291 -21.07 6.23 -9.91
CA HIS A 291 -22.12 5.33 -10.37
C HIS A 291 -21.66 3.86 -10.41
N GLN A 292 -20.38 3.61 -10.67
CA GLN A 292 -19.83 2.25 -10.68
C GLN A 292 -19.84 1.61 -9.27
N LEU A 293 -19.49 2.38 -8.23
CA LEU A 293 -19.60 1.91 -6.85
C LEU A 293 -21.04 1.67 -6.45
N ALA A 294 -21.96 2.61 -6.79
CA ALA A 294 -23.38 2.44 -6.54
C ALA A 294 -23.97 1.18 -7.21
N GLN A 295 -23.61 0.91 -8.46
CA GLN A 295 -24.01 -0.29 -9.18
C GLN A 295 -23.46 -1.59 -8.55
N ALA A 296 -22.31 -1.52 -7.91
CA ALA A 296 -21.71 -2.61 -7.17
C ALA A 296 -22.26 -2.75 -5.73
N GLY A 297 -23.26 -1.95 -5.33
CA GLY A 297 -23.82 -1.96 -3.97
C GLY A 297 -22.91 -1.34 -2.91
N LEU A 298 -21.91 -0.54 -3.34
CA LEU A 298 -20.96 0.13 -2.47
C LEU A 298 -21.28 1.62 -2.37
N ASP A 299 -20.81 2.26 -1.31
CA ASP A 299 -21.03 3.70 -1.11
C ASP A 299 -20.45 4.52 -2.28
N PRO A 300 -21.27 5.26 -3.01
CA PRO A 300 -20.84 6.07 -4.15
C PRO A 300 -20.03 7.31 -3.75
N ILE A 301 -20.16 7.77 -2.52
CA ILE A 301 -19.44 8.88 -1.92
C ILE A 301 -18.76 8.38 -0.66
N PRO A 302 -17.48 8.78 -0.38
CA PRO A 302 -16.80 8.35 0.83
C PRO A 302 -17.60 8.72 2.09
N ARG A 303 -17.74 7.73 2.98
CA ARG A 303 -18.31 7.92 4.31
C ARG A 303 -17.29 7.59 5.37
N TYR A 304 -17.42 8.22 6.52
CA TYR A 304 -16.64 7.87 7.69
C TYR A 304 -17.14 6.54 8.26
N GLU A 305 -16.22 5.65 8.51
CA GLU A 305 -16.42 4.42 9.28
C GLU A 305 -15.55 4.50 10.53
N GLU A 306 -16.16 4.29 11.68
CA GLU A 306 -15.43 4.29 12.93
C GLU A 306 -14.52 3.08 13.02
N LEU A 307 -13.30 3.32 13.50
CA LEU A 307 -12.38 2.23 13.79
C LEU A 307 -12.87 1.49 15.04
N GLU A 308 -12.68 0.17 15.03
CA GLU A 308 -12.93 -0.63 16.23
C GLU A 308 -12.16 -0.08 17.42
N GLU A 309 -12.82 0.03 18.57
CA GLU A 309 -12.17 0.40 19.81
C GLU A 309 -11.06 -0.60 20.15
N VAL A 310 -9.99 -0.10 20.75
CA VAL A 310 -8.92 -0.95 21.26
C VAL A 310 -9.45 -1.71 22.46
N PRO A 311 -9.45 -3.05 22.45
CA PRO A 311 -9.94 -3.82 23.58
C PRO A 311 -9.18 -3.45 24.86
N ARG A 312 -9.87 -3.38 25.99
CA ARG A 312 -9.26 -3.04 27.28
C ARG A 312 -8.01 -3.91 27.54
N LYS A 313 -6.99 -3.30 28.13
CA LYS A 313 -5.72 -3.95 28.48
C LYS A 313 -4.88 -4.44 27.31
N THR A 314 -5.19 -3.98 26.11
CA THR A 314 -4.41 -4.28 24.89
C THR A 314 -3.96 -2.99 24.22
N LEU A 315 -3.08 -3.12 23.23
CA LEU A 315 -2.61 -2.04 22.37
C LEU A 315 -2.81 -2.45 20.91
N ARG A 316 -3.19 -1.51 20.05
CA ARG A 316 -3.32 -1.77 18.61
C ARG A 316 -1.94 -1.97 18.02
N LEU A 317 -1.75 -3.06 17.29
CA LEU A 317 -0.52 -3.34 16.57
C LEU A 317 -0.46 -2.52 15.28
N LEU A 318 0.51 -1.65 15.19
CA LEU A 318 0.89 -0.96 13.95
C LEU A 318 2.19 -1.56 13.41
N SER A 319 2.29 -1.63 12.10
CA SER A 319 3.53 -2.02 11.43
C SER A 319 3.81 -1.08 10.25
N GLY A 320 5.07 -1.04 9.85
CA GLY A 320 5.53 -0.19 8.78
C GLY A 320 6.96 -0.47 8.39
N ARG A 321 7.51 0.36 7.50
CA ARG A 321 8.89 0.22 7.03
C ARG A 321 9.88 0.77 8.05
N SER A 322 11.03 0.11 8.12
CA SER A 322 12.23 0.70 8.66
C SER A 322 12.81 1.73 7.67
N PRO A 323 13.50 2.79 8.13
CA PRO A 323 14.24 3.69 7.25
C PRO A 323 15.47 3.03 6.62
N TYR A 324 16.02 1.97 7.21
CA TYR A 324 17.25 1.33 6.79
C TYR A 324 17.01 0.05 5.97
N HIS A 325 16.08 -0.78 6.40
CA HIS A 325 15.80 -2.07 5.75
C HIS A 325 14.60 -2.00 4.81
N SER A 326 14.68 -2.75 3.69
CA SER A 326 13.60 -2.89 2.73
C SER A 326 12.89 -4.24 2.89
N PHE A 327 11.96 -4.31 3.84
CA PHE A 327 11.21 -5.54 4.15
C PHE A 327 12.15 -6.72 4.49
N THR A 328 11.81 -7.92 4.07
CA THR A 328 12.65 -9.13 4.23
C THR A 328 13.88 -9.17 3.33
N ARG A 329 13.89 -8.35 2.26
CA ARG A 329 14.92 -8.43 1.21
C ARG A 329 16.33 -8.06 1.66
N THR A 330 16.45 -7.19 2.65
CA THR A 330 17.76 -6.66 3.08
C THR A 330 18.14 -7.08 4.49
N MET A 331 17.35 -7.93 5.15
CA MET A 331 17.64 -8.38 6.51
C MET A 331 18.92 -9.23 6.61
N ASN A 332 19.29 -9.91 5.53
CA ASN A 332 20.53 -10.68 5.45
C ASN A 332 21.74 -9.85 4.94
N ASN A 333 21.61 -8.51 4.91
CA ASN A 333 22.68 -7.60 4.52
C ASN A 333 23.43 -7.12 5.77
N MET A 334 24.70 -7.47 5.89
CA MET A 334 25.54 -7.18 7.05
C MET A 334 25.65 -5.68 7.36
N TRP A 335 25.82 -4.84 6.35
CA TRP A 335 25.98 -3.39 6.51
C TRP A 335 24.76 -2.71 7.09
N LEU A 336 23.57 -3.12 6.65
CA LEU A 336 22.33 -2.58 7.17
C LEU A 336 21.99 -3.14 8.55
N THR A 337 22.38 -4.36 8.82
CA THR A 337 22.20 -5.00 10.13
C THR A 337 23.09 -4.38 11.21
N GLU A 338 24.30 -3.88 10.86
CA GLU A 338 25.12 -3.08 11.78
C GLU A 338 24.38 -1.81 12.25
N ILE A 339 23.61 -1.18 11.37
CA ILE A 339 22.86 0.05 11.69
C ILE A 339 21.60 -0.27 12.51
N MET A 340 20.88 -1.31 12.15
CA MET A 340 19.62 -1.70 12.79
C MET A 340 19.49 -3.24 12.88
N PRO A 341 20.09 -3.86 13.89
CA PRO A 341 20.13 -5.32 14.03
C PRO A 341 18.77 -5.94 14.39
N VAL A 342 17.92 -5.20 15.11
CA VAL A 342 16.61 -5.67 15.58
C VAL A 342 15.56 -4.57 15.41
N ASN A 343 14.29 -4.95 15.35
CA ASN A 343 13.17 -4.02 15.36
C ASN A 343 12.66 -3.78 16.78
N PRO A 344 12.92 -2.62 17.40
CA PRO A 344 12.37 -2.34 18.72
C PRO A 344 10.85 -2.15 18.65
N ILE A 345 10.20 -2.47 19.77
CA ILE A 345 8.78 -2.13 19.97
C ILE A 345 8.70 -0.68 20.41
N TRP A 346 8.06 0.17 19.59
CA TRP A 346 7.81 1.54 19.98
C TRP A 346 6.59 1.61 20.90
N ILE A 347 6.75 2.28 22.02
CA ILE A 347 5.69 2.47 23.01
C ILE A 347 5.68 3.92 23.50
N ASN A 348 4.48 4.45 23.75
CA ASN A 348 4.30 5.79 24.31
C ASN A 348 4.93 5.88 25.71
N ASN A 349 5.59 6.99 26.01
CA ASN A 349 6.26 7.21 27.29
C ASN A 349 5.31 7.10 28.49
N LYS A 350 4.10 7.66 28.45
CA LYS A 350 3.14 7.54 29.56
C LYS A 350 2.71 6.08 29.79
N VAL A 351 2.57 5.32 28.71
CA VAL A 351 2.22 3.89 28.79
C VAL A 351 3.39 3.09 29.35
N ALA A 352 4.61 3.39 28.89
CA ALA A 352 5.83 2.76 29.41
C ALA A 352 6.03 3.04 30.91
N ASP A 353 5.84 4.28 31.35
CA ASP A 353 5.93 4.68 32.75
C ASP A 353 4.91 3.93 33.62
N PHE A 354 3.64 3.87 33.18
CA PHE A 354 2.58 3.10 33.87
C PHE A 354 2.92 1.60 34.00
N MET A 355 3.45 1.02 32.93
CA MET A 355 3.82 -0.40 32.89
C MET A 355 5.18 -0.69 33.54
N GLY A 356 5.90 0.32 34.02
CA GLY A 356 7.23 0.19 34.61
C GLY A 356 8.33 -0.23 33.63
N LEU A 357 8.12 0.04 32.31
CA LEU A 357 9.06 -0.35 31.26
C LEU A 357 10.14 0.70 31.05
N LYS A 358 11.36 0.21 30.81
CA LYS A 358 12.51 1.07 30.50
C LYS A 358 12.92 0.93 29.05
N ASN A 359 13.48 2.01 28.50
CA ASN A 359 14.04 1.99 27.16
C ASN A 359 15.14 0.93 27.04
N GLY A 360 15.09 0.09 26.02
CA GLY A 360 16.01 -1.04 25.82
C GLY A 360 15.66 -2.32 26.56
N GLN A 361 14.66 -2.32 27.46
CA GLN A 361 14.20 -3.53 28.13
C GLN A 361 13.65 -4.53 27.11
N LEU A 362 13.98 -5.80 27.26
CA LEU A 362 13.49 -6.86 26.40
C LEU A 362 12.06 -7.27 26.80
N VAL A 363 11.17 -7.29 25.81
CA VAL A 363 9.78 -7.70 25.99
C VAL A 363 9.31 -8.54 24.80
N GLU A 364 8.28 -9.34 25.00
CA GLU A 364 7.57 -10.04 23.93
C GLU A 364 6.22 -9.37 23.68
N LEU A 365 5.68 -9.56 22.47
CA LEU A 365 4.30 -9.24 22.12
C LEU A 365 3.49 -10.51 22.00
N GLU A 366 2.29 -10.51 22.58
CA GLU A 366 1.35 -11.64 22.53
C GLU A 366 0.05 -11.18 21.85
N ASN A 367 -0.42 -11.92 20.83
CA ASN A 367 -1.71 -11.67 20.21
C ASN A 367 -2.87 -12.30 21.02
N ARG A 368 -4.11 -12.05 20.60
CA ARG A 368 -5.32 -12.55 21.29
C ARG A 368 -5.45 -14.08 21.35
N PHE A 369 -4.68 -14.82 20.58
CA PHE A 369 -4.64 -16.29 20.57
C PHE A 369 -3.46 -16.88 21.35
N GLY A 370 -2.70 -16.04 22.08
CA GLY A 370 -1.55 -16.46 22.87
C GLY A 370 -0.28 -16.69 22.05
N LYS A 371 -0.26 -16.34 20.77
CA LYS A 371 0.95 -16.42 19.94
C LYS A 371 1.88 -15.27 20.29
N ARG A 372 3.14 -15.59 20.61
CA ARG A 372 4.17 -14.64 21.03
C ARG A 372 5.24 -14.45 19.98
N VAL A 373 5.81 -13.25 19.97
CA VAL A 373 6.99 -12.90 19.19
C VAL A 373 7.94 -12.06 20.04
N GLY A 374 9.22 -12.15 19.77
CA GLY A 374 10.28 -11.51 20.55
C GLY A 374 11.17 -12.56 21.22
N PRO A 375 11.96 -12.21 22.29
CA PRO A 375 11.99 -10.87 22.88
C PRO A 375 12.72 -9.85 22.02
N VAL A 376 12.27 -8.60 22.06
CA VAL A 376 12.91 -7.45 21.39
C VAL A 376 12.91 -6.23 22.32
N PRO A 377 13.86 -5.28 22.13
CA PRO A 377 13.96 -4.12 23.00
C PRO A 377 12.77 -3.15 22.83
N VAL A 378 12.41 -2.49 23.91
CA VAL A 378 11.44 -1.39 23.93
C VAL A 378 12.12 -0.10 23.50
N LEU A 379 11.49 0.68 22.63
CA LEU A 379 11.81 2.06 22.34
C LEU A 379 10.71 2.97 22.93
N VAL A 380 11.03 3.62 24.04
CA VAL A 380 10.11 4.55 24.70
C VAL A 380 10.17 5.91 23.98
N THR A 381 9.02 6.40 23.49
CA THR A 381 8.96 7.65 22.72
C THR A 381 7.61 8.36 22.88
N PRO A 382 7.57 9.69 22.96
CA PRO A 382 6.32 10.45 22.89
C PRO A 382 5.75 10.54 21.46
N GLY A 383 6.49 10.06 20.44
CA GLY A 383 6.13 10.16 19.02
C GLY A 383 5.11 9.12 18.55
N ILE A 384 4.52 8.33 19.46
CA ILE A 384 3.47 7.35 19.16
C ILE A 384 2.28 7.56 20.10
N ARG A 385 1.07 7.26 19.64
CA ARG A 385 -0.16 7.34 20.46
C ARG A 385 -0.10 6.34 21.62
N HIS A 386 -0.86 6.63 22.67
CA HIS A 386 -0.92 5.82 23.89
C HIS A 386 -1.66 4.47 23.73
N ASP A 387 -2.51 4.35 22.72
CA ASP A 387 -3.36 3.17 22.45
C ASP A 387 -2.76 2.20 21.42
N VAL A 388 -1.51 2.43 21.01
CA VAL A 388 -0.84 1.67 19.97
C VAL A 388 0.59 1.25 20.35
N VAL A 389 1.07 0.19 19.72
CA VAL A 389 2.50 -0.13 19.60
C VAL A 389 2.87 -0.24 18.13
N PHE A 390 4.13 0.07 17.81
CA PHE A 390 4.66 -0.09 16.46
C PHE A 390 5.80 -1.09 16.45
N LEU A 391 5.76 -2.01 15.49
CA LEU A 391 6.83 -2.98 15.23
C LEU A 391 7.15 -2.96 13.73
N ALA A 392 8.39 -2.59 13.38
CA ALA A 392 8.81 -2.56 11.99
C ALA A 392 8.80 -3.97 11.39
N HIS A 393 8.34 -4.09 10.15
CA HIS A 393 8.26 -5.38 9.47
C HIS A 393 9.60 -5.78 8.82
N GLY A 394 9.75 -7.09 8.55
CA GLY A 394 10.92 -7.68 7.87
C GLY A 394 11.75 -8.58 8.76
N TRP A 395 11.75 -8.38 10.05
CA TRP A 395 12.46 -9.20 11.06
C TRP A 395 11.71 -10.47 11.43
N GLY A 396 12.39 -11.32 12.20
CA GLY A 396 11.85 -12.59 12.70
C GLY A 396 11.78 -13.67 11.63
N GLN A 397 12.67 -13.62 10.66
CA GLN A 397 12.80 -14.67 9.64
C GLN A 397 13.31 -15.96 10.24
N VAL A 398 12.75 -17.09 9.80
CA VAL A 398 13.07 -18.42 10.36
C VAL A 398 13.77 -19.35 9.36
N ALA A 399 14.03 -18.90 8.14
CA ALA A 399 14.78 -19.65 7.14
C ALA A 399 16.22 -19.87 7.65
N PRO A 400 16.70 -21.12 7.81
CA PRO A 400 17.99 -21.39 8.44
C PRO A 400 19.19 -20.95 7.61
N ASP A 401 19.03 -20.86 6.30
CA ASP A 401 20.11 -20.48 5.38
C ASP A 401 20.33 -18.96 5.28
N LEU A 402 19.53 -18.17 5.98
CA LEU A 402 19.74 -16.73 6.13
C LEU A 402 20.64 -16.47 7.34
N SER A 403 21.96 -16.56 7.16
CA SER A 403 22.97 -16.56 8.22
C SER A 403 22.92 -15.36 9.17
N ILE A 404 22.45 -14.19 8.71
CA ILE A 404 22.34 -12.95 9.49
C ILE A 404 20.90 -12.76 9.97
N ALA A 405 19.93 -12.94 9.08
CA ALA A 405 18.52 -12.66 9.36
C ALA A 405 17.81 -13.72 10.19
N HIS A 406 18.37 -14.95 10.25
CA HIS A 406 17.74 -16.06 10.96
C HIS A 406 17.49 -15.75 12.44
N LYS A 407 16.21 -15.73 12.83
CA LYS A 407 15.74 -15.47 14.20
C LYS A 407 16.15 -14.10 14.79
N GLN A 408 16.51 -13.14 13.93
CA GLN A 408 16.77 -11.77 14.38
C GLN A 408 15.48 -10.98 14.50
N GLY A 409 15.30 -10.30 15.64
CA GLY A 409 14.13 -9.48 15.93
C GLY A 409 12.81 -10.26 15.98
N ALA A 410 11.69 -9.59 15.73
CA ALA A 410 10.35 -10.15 15.83
C ALA A 410 9.52 -9.94 14.57
N SER A 411 8.82 -10.98 14.15
CA SER A 411 7.89 -10.90 13.02
C SER A 411 6.54 -10.34 13.48
N HIS A 412 6.22 -9.10 13.06
CA HIS A 412 4.88 -8.54 13.26
C HIS A 412 3.80 -9.40 12.59
N ASN A 413 4.12 -10.03 11.45
CA ASN A 413 3.16 -10.81 10.67
C ASN A 413 2.68 -12.05 11.43
N ASN A 414 3.52 -12.62 12.29
CA ASN A 414 3.14 -13.71 13.16
C ASN A 414 2.12 -13.32 14.24
N LEU A 415 1.94 -12.03 14.51
CA LEU A 415 0.91 -11.51 15.42
C LEU A 415 -0.41 -11.22 14.71
N ILE A 416 -0.41 -11.12 13.37
CA ILE A 416 -1.62 -10.89 12.59
C ILE A 416 -2.49 -12.13 12.63
N SER A 417 -3.65 -11.99 13.25
CA SER A 417 -4.61 -13.08 13.45
C SER A 417 -5.91 -12.88 12.67
N CYS A 418 -6.14 -11.66 12.19
CA CYS A 418 -7.27 -11.30 11.35
C CYS A 418 -6.91 -10.12 10.45
N PHE A 419 -7.73 -9.91 9.45
CA PHE A 419 -7.66 -8.75 8.55
C PHE A 419 -9.06 -8.40 8.07
N LYS A 420 -9.23 -7.14 7.65
CA LYS A 420 -10.42 -6.67 6.95
C LYS A 420 -10.10 -6.55 5.47
N GLU A 421 -11.01 -6.97 4.62
CA GLU A 421 -10.90 -6.75 3.18
C GLU A 421 -11.59 -5.45 2.79
N ASP A 422 -10.94 -4.63 1.98
CA ASP A 422 -11.58 -3.49 1.34
C ASP A 422 -12.63 -4.03 0.34
N PRO A 423 -13.91 -3.66 0.47
CA PRO A 423 -14.98 -4.28 -0.31
C PRO A 423 -14.90 -3.96 -1.81
N ALA A 424 -14.21 -2.90 -2.20
CA ALA A 424 -14.06 -2.51 -3.61
C ALA A 424 -12.89 -3.22 -4.28
N THR A 425 -11.78 -3.41 -3.59
CA THR A 425 -10.50 -3.85 -4.17
C THR A 425 -9.93 -5.11 -3.54
N GLY A 426 -10.48 -5.61 -2.43
CA GLY A 426 -9.89 -6.72 -1.69
C GLY A 426 -8.56 -6.39 -1.00
N ALA A 427 -8.20 -5.11 -0.91
CA ALA A 427 -6.99 -4.70 -0.20
C ALA A 427 -7.07 -5.08 1.27
N THR A 428 -5.97 -5.60 1.80
CA THR A 428 -5.93 -6.19 3.14
C THR A 428 -5.71 -5.16 4.23
N GLY A 429 -6.68 -5.01 5.12
CA GLY A 429 -6.62 -4.14 6.31
C GLY A 429 -6.05 -4.89 7.51
N LEU A 430 -4.79 -4.67 7.84
CA LEU A 430 -4.07 -5.39 8.90
C LEU A 430 -4.15 -4.72 10.28
N ARG A 431 -4.60 -3.46 10.36
CA ARG A 431 -4.57 -2.64 11.58
C ARG A 431 -5.76 -2.88 12.52
N CYS A 432 -6.39 -4.03 12.41
CA CYS A 432 -7.42 -4.54 13.32
C CYS A 432 -6.87 -5.57 14.32
N ASN A 433 -5.55 -5.64 14.49
CA ASN A 433 -4.90 -6.57 15.41
C ASN A 433 -4.46 -5.86 16.69
N TYR A 434 -4.62 -6.54 17.80
CA TYR A 434 -4.33 -6.06 19.14
C TYR A 434 -3.41 -7.01 19.85
N VAL A 435 -2.50 -6.47 20.66
CA VAL A 435 -1.48 -7.23 21.36
C VAL A 435 -1.38 -6.81 22.83
N ARG A 436 -0.80 -7.70 23.62
CA ARG A 436 -0.36 -7.46 25.00
C ARG A 436 1.15 -7.55 25.06
N LEU A 437 1.75 -6.84 25.99
CA LEU A 437 3.16 -6.96 26.29
C LEU A 437 3.38 -8.10 27.30
N VAL A 438 4.47 -8.80 27.14
CA VAL A 438 4.89 -9.88 28.06
C VAL A 438 6.30 -9.56 28.55
N VAL A 439 6.45 -9.45 29.87
CA VAL A 439 7.69 -9.15 30.57
C VAL A 439 7.94 -10.29 31.54
N ASP A 440 9.10 -10.91 31.51
CA ASP A 440 9.48 -12.04 32.39
C ASP A 440 8.39 -13.12 32.42
N ASN A 441 7.86 -13.48 31.26
CA ASN A 441 6.75 -14.43 31.07
C ASN A 441 5.40 -14.01 31.67
N GLN A 442 5.27 -12.79 32.18
CA GLN A 442 4.02 -12.25 32.70
C GLN A 442 3.40 -11.27 31.74
N VAL A 443 2.10 -11.43 31.48
CA VAL A 443 1.34 -10.48 30.67
C VAL A 443 1.15 -9.20 31.45
N VAL A 444 1.63 -8.10 30.90
CA VAL A 444 1.44 -6.75 31.45
C VAL A 444 0.29 -6.07 30.74
N SER A 445 -0.69 -5.62 31.51
CA SER A 445 -1.88 -4.94 30.97
C SER A 445 -1.56 -3.51 30.55
N ALA A 446 -2.00 -3.11 29.37
CA ALA A 446 -1.97 -1.72 28.97
C ALA A 446 -2.92 -0.88 29.83
N PRO A 447 -2.57 0.39 30.14
CA PRO A 447 -3.45 1.29 30.87
C PRO A 447 -4.65 1.72 30.04
N THR A 448 -5.72 2.13 30.70
CA THR A 448 -6.77 2.93 30.07
C THR A 448 -6.28 4.38 29.90
N PRO A 449 -6.90 5.18 29.03
CA PRO A 449 -6.55 6.59 28.85
C PRO A 449 -6.61 7.36 30.19
N GLU A 450 -7.63 7.10 31.01
CA GLU A 450 -7.84 7.77 32.30
C GLU A 450 -6.71 7.47 33.30
N GLU A 451 -6.21 6.23 33.34
CA GLU A 451 -5.13 5.81 34.25
C GLU A 451 -3.81 6.54 33.96
N ILE A 452 -3.63 7.07 32.75
CA ILE A 452 -2.44 7.83 32.34
C ILE A 452 -2.72 9.33 32.11
N GLY A 453 -3.88 9.79 32.63
CA GLY A 453 -4.25 11.22 32.58
C GLY A 453 -4.54 11.73 31.15
N ILE A 454 -5.17 10.90 30.32
CA ILE A 454 -5.67 11.27 29.00
C ILE A 454 -7.21 11.27 29.11
N GLU A 455 -7.83 12.39 28.76
CA GLU A 455 -9.28 12.45 28.69
C GLU A 455 -9.80 11.46 27.65
N PRO A 456 -10.85 10.68 27.99
CA PRO A 456 -11.45 9.75 27.04
C PRO A 456 -12.01 10.52 25.85
N ARG A 457 -11.96 9.91 24.68
CA ARG A 457 -12.58 10.44 23.48
C ARG A 457 -14.08 10.61 23.70
N ALA A 458 -14.62 11.76 23.33
CA ALA A 458 -16.06 11.96 23.34
C ALA A 458 -16.77 10.87 22.52
N GLU A 459 -17.82 10.29 23.06
CA GLU A 459 -18.64 9.31 22.34
C GLU A 459 -19.09 9.89 21.00
N VAL A 460 -18.61 9.33 19.90
CA VAL A 460 -19.11 9.64 18.56
C VAL A 460 -20.34 8.77 18.36
N ARG A 461 -21.52 9.37 18.40
CA ARG A 461 -22.74 8.64 18.08
C ARG A 461 -22.67 8.21 16.62
N PRO A 462 -22.82 6.91 16.30
CA PRO A 462 -22.90 6.46 14.92
C PRO A 462 -24.04 7.23 14.24
N ILE A 463 -23.78 7.78 13.08
CA ILE A 463 -24.82 8.42 12.27
C ILE A 463 -25.63 7.28 11.67
N SER A 464 -26.86 7.12 12.13
CA SER A 464 -27.79 6.17 11.52
C SER A 464 -27.94 6.55 10.04
N PRO A 465 -27.84 5.61 9.09
CA PRO A 465 -28.13 5.86 7.68
C PRO A 465 -29.53 6.42 7.44
N GLU A 466 -30.45 6.19 8.38
CA GLU A 466 -31.85 6.61 8.33
C GLU A 466 -32.12 7.92 9.10
N ALA A 467 -31.14 8.46 9.82
CA ALA A 467 -31.34 9.72 10.53
C ALA A 467 -31.47 10.86 9.51
N PRO A 468 -32.54 11.67 9.58
CA PRO A 468 -32.65 12.85 8.74
C PRO A 468 -31.46 13.77 9.03
N VAL A 469 -30.74 14.13 7.98
CA VAL A 469 -29.62 15.06 8.08
C VAL A 469 -30.14 16.40 8.50
N LEU A 470 -30.05 16.70 9.80
CA LEU A 470 -30.28 18.04 10.31
C LEU A 470 -29.11 18.90 9.84
N LEU A 471 -29.35 19.69 8.84
CA LEU A 471 -28.41 20.66 8.30
C LEU A 471 -28.20 21.81 9.28
N PRO A 472 -27.02 22.00 9.80
CA PRO A 472 -26.70 23.25 10.46
C PRO A 472 -25.38 23.86 9.93
N VAL A 473 -25.23 23.93 8.66
CA VAL A 473 -24.34 24.93 8.08
C VAL A 473 -25.23 25.81 7.25
N THR A 474 -25.48 27.00 7.73
CA THR A 474 -26.27 27.97 6.99
C THR A 474 -25.46 28.38 5.73
N PRO A 475 -26.10 28.66 4.60
CA PRO A 475 -25.45 29.24 3.45
C PRO A 475 -24.50 30.40 3.79
N GLN A 476 -24.85 31.20 4.77
CA GLN A 476 -24.03 32.32 5.27
C GLN A 476 -22.68 31.88 5.89
N GLU A 477 -22.59 30.73 6.52
CA GLU A 477 -21.30 30.22 7.05
C GLU A 477 -20.41 29.68 5.95
N LEU A 478 -20.98 29.18 4.87
CA LEU A 478 -20.24 28.74 3.68
C LEU A 478 -19.83 29.95 2.81
N GLU A 479 -20.69 30.94 2.65
CA GLU A 479 -20.39 32.23 1.98
C GLU A 479 -19.31 33.02 2.73
N SER A 480 -19.36 33.06 4.06
CA SER A 480 -18.34 33.73 4.88
C SER A 480 -16.97 33.02 4.82
N SER A 481 -16.94 31.77 4.37
CA SER A 481 -15.69 31.00 4.16
C SER A 481 -15.04 31.24 2.80
N GLY A 482 -15.69 31.95 1.87
CA GLY A 482 -15.22 32.23 0.51
C GLY A 482 -15.18 31.01 -0.42
N LEU A 483 -15.68 29.87 0.02
CA LEU A 483 -15.63 28.61 -0.73
C LEU A 483 -16.71 28.51 -1.82
N LEU A 484 -17.81 29.26 -1.73
CA LEU A 484 -18.93 29.22 -2.67
C LEU A 484 -18.84 30.26 -3.78
N MET A 485 -18.30 31.45 -3.52
CA MET A 485 -18.36 32.57 -4.48
C MET A 485 -17.56 32.33 -5.79
N GLU A 486 -16.48 31.55 -5.76
CA GLU A 486 -15.67 31.31 -6.98
C GLU A 486 -16.16 30.12 -7.83
N MET A 487 -17.08 29.31 -7.31
CA MET A 487 -17.66 28.21 -8.08
C MET A 487 -18.89 28.69 -8.90
N GLU A 488 -19.62 29.72 -8.44
CA GLU A 488 -20.71 30.35 -9.19
C GLU A 488 -20.17 31.19 -10.35
N GLU A 489 -19.02 31.87 -10.19
CA GLU A 489 -18.37 32.60 -11.29
C GLU A 489 -17.82 31.67 -12.40
N GLU A 490 -17.43 30.41 -12.09
CA GLU A 490 -17.05 29.44 -13.11
C GLU A 490 -18.26 28.83 -13.87
N GLU A 491 -19.44 28.74 -13.25
CA GLU A 491 -20.69 28.33 -13.93
C GLU A 491 -21.25 29.44 -14.82
N GLU A 492 -21.25 30.72 -14.40
CA GLU A 492 -21.68 31.84 -15.24
C GLU A 492 -20.79 32.03 -16.47
N LEU A 493 -19.50 31.76 -16.40
CA LEU A 493 -18.58 31.81 -17.56
C LEU A 493 -18.76 30.63 -18.55
N GLU A 494 -19.43 29.53 -18.13
CA GLU A 494 -19.77 28.44 -19.05
C GLU A 494 -21.08 28.68 -19.83
N GLU A 495 -22.00 29.50 -19.31
CA GLU A 495 -23.26 29.84 -20.02
C GLU A 495 -23.11 30.96 -21.06
N GLU A 496 -22.12 31.85 -20.94
CA GLU A 496 -21.87 32.91 -21.92
C GLU A 496 -20.95 32.49 -23.09
N GLY A 497 -20.46 31.25 -23.11
CA GLY A 497 -19.51 30.73 -24.12
C GLY A 497 -20.09 29.66 -25.06
N CYS A 498 -21.29 29.85 -25.61
CA CYS A 498 -21.79 29.13 -26.79
C CYS A 498 -21.50 29.90 -28.09
#